data_39cb48ebb23c1b77b1fd9e811108b3c1
#
_entry.id   39cb48ebb23c1b77b1fd9e811108b3c1
#
_cell.length_a   1.000
_cell.length_b   1.000
_cell.length_c   1.000
_cell.angle_alpha   90.00
_cell.angle_beta   90.00
_cell.angle_gamma   90.00
#
_symmetry.space_group_name_H-M   'P 1'
#
loop_
_entity.id
_entity.type
_entity.pdbx_description
1 polymer ?
#
loop_
_entity_poly.entity_id
_entity_poly.type
_entity_poly.pdbx_seq_one_letter_code
_entity_poly.pdbx_strand_id
1 'polypeptide(L)'
;MESFFVTRAKENLKYTIIENNFNIDNSTGLVYDRVISLTTANSYKSYPKNLRLVGYYDAEKNETFEFLTNNFEASALEIANLYKRCWQIEIFFKWIKQNLSIKKLWGHSKNAVKIHIWVAIITYLIVAYIKNISKSELTIYQIIEIFRISLFDKKLIKNLIVRDKDKIEIEQPNLFNL
;
A
#
# COMPACT_ATOMS: atom_id res chain seq x y z
N MET A 1 12.41 18.36 16.56
CA MET A 1 11.97 18.02 15.19
C MET A 1 10.47 17.93 15.22
N GLU A 2 9.74 18.81 14.53
CA GLU A 2 8.29 18.71 14.46
C GLU A 2 7.92 17.54 13.54
N SER A 3 7.01 16.71 14.01
CA SER A 3 6.53 15.57 13.22
C SER A 3 5.37 16.00 12.34
N PHE A 4 5.44 15.70 11.05
CA PHE A 4 4.35 15.89 10.11
C PHE A 4 3.51 14.63 9.97
N PHE A 5 2.22 14.82 9.71
CA PHE A 5 1.32 13.72 9.38
C PHE A 5 0.51 14.05 8.14
N VAL A 6 0.08 13.01 7.43
CA VAL A 6 -0.93 13.08 6.37
C VAL A 6 -1.94 11.98 6.60
N THR A 7 -3.22 12.32 6.66
CA THR A 7 -4.30 11.35 6.85
C THR A 7 -5.51 11.70 5.98
N ARG A 8 -6.36 10.73 5.66
CA ARG A 8 -7.65 11.00 4.99
C ARG A 8 -8.58 11.70 5.97
N ALA A 9 -9.18 12.80 5.54
CA ALA A 9 -10.24 13.46 6.30
C ALA A 9 -11.48 12.56 6.35
N LYS A 10 -12.17 12.58 7.49
CA LYS A 10 -13.44 11.88 7.64
C LYS A 10 -14.55 12.69 6.96
N GLU A 11 -15.52 12.04 6.33
CA GLU A 11 -16.66 12.68 5.67
C GLU A 11 -17.46 13.60 6.60
N ASN A 12 -17.49 13.29 7.89
CA ASN A 12 -18.19 14.09 8.91
C ASN A 12 -17.29 15.12 9.61
N LEU A 13 -16.11 15.45 9.04
CA LEU A 13 -15.22 16.45 9.61
C LEU A 13 -15.89 17.82 9.59
N LYS A 14 -15.99 18.46 10.77
CA LYS A 14 -16.54 19.82 10.90
C LYS A 14 -15.40 20.81 11.06
N TYR A 15 -15.33 21.78 10.16
CA TYR A 15 -14.28 22.78 10.13
C TYR A 15 -14.77 24.10 9.57
N THR A 16 -14.02 25.17 9.84
CA THR A 16 -14.16 26.48 9.18
C THR A 16 -12.95 26.71 8.31
N ILE A 17 -13.14 27.21 7.10
CA ILE A 17 -12.08 27.58 6.19
C ILE A 17 -11.52 28.93 6.66
N ILE A 18 -10.21 28.99 6.90
CA ILE A 18 -9.48 30.20 7.28
C ILE A 18 -8.93 30.87 6.04
N GLU A 19 -8.34 30.05 5.12
CA GLU A 19 -7.68 30.53 3.93
C GLU A 19 -7.86 29.53 2.79
N ASN A 20 -7.96 30.04 1.56
CA ASN A 20 -7.94 29.25 0.33
C ASN A 20 -6.68 29.58 -0.47
N ASN A 21 -5.95 28.55 -0.85
CA ASN A 21 -4.87 28.69 -1.84
C ASN A 21 -5.47 28.53 -3.25
N PHE A 22 -5.49 29.60 -4.03
CA PHE A 22 -6.04 29.59 -5.39
C PHE A 22 -5.01 29.22 -6.46
N ASN A 23 -3.74 29.11 -6.10
CA ASN A 23 -2.68 28.75 -7.05
C ASN A 23 -2.47 27.24 -7.10
N ILE A 24 -3.50 26.54 -7.58
CA ILE A 24 -3.49 25.06 -7.76
C ILE A 24 -3.56 24.73 -9.25
N ASP A 25 -2.78 23.72 -9.63
CA ASP A 25 -2.85 23.14 -10.99
C ASP A 25 -3.87 22.00 -11.02
N ASN A 26 -5.06 22.26 -11.50
CA ASN A 26 -6.14 21.30 -11.62
C ASN A 26 -5.80 20.15 -12.60
N SER A 27 -4.85 20.33 -13.52
CA SER A 27 -4.43 19.27 -14.44
C SER A 27 -3.77 18.09 -13.71
N THR A 28 -3.26 18.32 -12.50
CA THR A 28 -2.64 17.30 -11.64
C THR A 28 -3.63 16.45 -10.85
N GLY A 29 -4.92 16.79 -10.93
CA GLY A 29 -5.99 16.19 -10.11
C GLY A 29 -6.25 16.93 -8.79
N LEU A 30 -5.50 18.00 -8.48
CA LEU A 30 -5.78 18.84 -7.32
C LEU A 30 -7.10 19.59 -7.52
N VAL A 31 -7.95 19.61 -6.51
CA VAL A 31 -9.25 20.30 -6.53
C VAL A 31 -9.21 21.56 -5.69
N TYR A 32 -8.60 21.50 -4.52
CA TYR A 32 -8.41 22.64 -3.61
C TYR A 32 -7.28 22.38 -2.61
N ASP A 33 -6.81 23.49 -2.04
CA ASP A 33 -5.82 23.52 -0.97
C ASP A 33 -6.25 24.63 0.02
N ARG A 34 -6.57 24.26 1.25
CA ARG A 34 -7.20 25.15 2.23
C ARG A 34 -6.54 25.05 3.58
N VAL A 35 -6.46 26.16 4.26
CA VAL A 35 -6.18 26.21 5.70
C VAL A 35 -7.49 26.17 6.44
N ILE A 36 -7.63 25.26 7.39
CA ILE A 36 -8.87 25.05 8.14
C ILE A 36 -8.62 25.06 9.66
N SER A 37 -9.66 25.38 10.40
CA SER A 37 -9.71 25.20 11.85
C SER A 37 -10.85 24.25 12.21
N LEU A 38 -10.59 23.31 13.12
CA LEU A 38 -11.59 22.35 13.58
C LEU A 38 -12.60 23.03 14.49
N THR A 39 -13.91 22.77 14.28
CA THR A 39 -14.98 23.51 14.99
C THR A 39 -15.68 22.70 16.07
N THR A 40 -15.55 21.35 16.09
CA THR A 40 -16.15 20.58 17.18
C THR A 40 -15.33 20.73 18.46
N ALA A 41 -16.00 20.91 19.61
CA ALA A 41 -15.34 21.13 20.90
C ALA A 41 -14.26 20.07 21.21
N ASN A 42 -14.54 18.80 20.95
CA ASN A 42 -13.59 17.71 21.18
C ASN A 42 -12.40 17.76 20.22
N SER A 43 -12.64 18.05 18.94
CA SER A 43 -11.56 18.11 17.94
C SER A 43 -10.68 19.33 18.17
N TYR A 44 -11.27 20.49 18.46
CA TYR A 44 -10.53 21.70 18.76
C TYR A 44 -9.69 21.55 20.04
N LYS A 45 -10.25 20.94 21.10
CA LYS A 45 -9.50 20.65 22.32
C LYS A 45 -8.32 19.72 22.09
N SER A 46 -8.48 18.73 21.22
CA SER A 46 -7.42 17.77 20.88
C SER A 46 -6.34 18.37 19.97
N TYR A 47 -6.74 19.25 19.05
CA TYR A 47 -5.84 19.90 18.12
C TYR A 47 -6.29 21.36 17.85
N PRO A 48 -5.82 22.31 18.65
CA PRO A 48 -6.25 23.74 18.56
C PRO A 48 -5.55 24.51 17.42
N LYS A 49 -4.54 23.92 16.78
CA LYS A 49 -3.81 24.56 15.68
C LYS A 49 -4.57 24.41 14.37
N ASN A 50 -4.32 25.32 13.43
CA ASN A 50 -4.81 25.20 12.07
C ASN A 50 -4.22 23.96 11.39
N LEU A 51 -4.99 23.39 10.48
CA LEU A 51 -4.63 22.25 9.64
C LEU A 51 -4.78 22.66 8.19
N ARG A 52 -4.11 21.92 7.32
CA ARG A 52 -4.22 22.06 5.87
C ARG A 52 -5.08 20.93 5.33
N LEU A 53 -6.04 21.25 4.49
CA LEU A 53 -6.95 20.32 3.83
C LEU A 53 -6.73 20.38 2.33
N VAL A 54 -6.22 19.29 1.76
CA VAL A 54 -5.94 19.15 0.33
C VAL A 54 -6.96 18.24 -0.30
N GLY A 55 -7.70 18.73 -1.29
CA GLY A 55 -8.63 17.96 -2.11
C GLY A 55 -7.94 17.43 -3.37
N TYR A 56 -8.07 16.14 -3.63
CA TYR A 56 -7.49 15.47 -4.79
C TYR A 56 -8.53 14.56 -5.45
N TYR A 57 -8.73 14.74 -6.76
CA TYR A 57 -9.60 13.90 -7.59
C TYR A 57 -8.79 12.76 -8.21
N ASP A 58 -9.21 11.53 -7.93
CA ASP A 58 -8.64 10.32 -8.50
C ASP A 58 -9.50 9.87 -9.70
N ALA A 59 -9.00 10.08 -10.91
CA ALA A 59 -9.73 9.76 -12.14
C ALA A 59 -9.94 8.24 -12.33
N GLU A 60 -9.06 7.39 -11.79
CA GLU A 60 -9.21 5.93 -11.89
C GLU A 60 -10.38 5.43 -11.04
N LYS A 61 -10.62 6.07 -9.89
CA LYS A 61 -11.68 5.70 -8.96
C LYS A 61 -12.93 6.55 -9.10
N ASN A 62 -12.86 7.62 -9.89
CA ASN A 62 -13.89 8.64 -10.00
C ASN A 62 -14.36 9.18 -8.64
N GLU A 63 -13.40 9.43 -7.75
CA GLU A 63 -13.65 9.83 -6.35
C GLU A 63 -12.72 10.98 -5.96
N THR A 64 -13.25 11.92 -5.17
CA THR A 64 -12.44 12.99 -4.56
C THR A 64 -12.01 12.58 -3.15
N PHE A 65 -10.72 12.62 -2.90
CA PHE A 65 -10.12 12.38 -1.59
C PHE A 65 -9.74 13.68 -0.93
N GLU A 66 -9.95 13.77 0.37
CA GLU A 66 -9.53 14.89 1.20
C GLU A 66 -8.41 14.46 2.14
N PHE A 67 -7.28 15.17 2.10
CA PHE A 67 -6.12 14.89 2.93
C PHE A 67 -5.91 15.99 3.95
N LEU A 68 -5.83 15.60 5.21
CA LEU A 68 -5.60 16.48 6.34
C LEU A 68 -4.14 16.36 6.78
N THR A 69 -3.46 17.49 6.96
CA THR A 69 -2.06 17.54 7.37
C THR A 69 -1.75 18.78 8.20
N ASN A 70 -0.65 18.71 8.96
CA ASN A 70 -0.01 19.85 9.61
C ASN A 70 1.22 20.35 8.87
N ASN A 71 1.49 19.81 7.67
CA ASN A 71 2.61 20.26 6.83
C ASN A 71 2.15 21.38 5.90
N PHE A 72 2.68 22.59 6.12
CA PHE A 72 2.43 23.77 5.31
C PHE A 72 3.56 24.07 4.32
N GLU A 73 4.68 23.34 4.39
CA GLU A 73 5.87 23.55 3.55
C GLU A 73 5.79 22.76 2.24
N ALA A 74 5.33 21.50 2.31
CA ALA A 74 5.21 20.66 1.14
C ALA A 74 4.12 21.16 0.17
N SER A 75 4.29 20.96 -1.12
CA SER A 75 3.26 21.27 -2.11
C SER A 75 2.01 20.40 -1.91
N ALA A 76 0.84 20.89 -2.36
CA ALA A 76 -0.41 20.11 -2.27
C ALA A 76 -0.32 18.76 -3.01
N LEU A 77 0.38 18.74 -4.15
CA LEU A 77 0.60 17.52 -4.92
C LEU A 77 1.50 16.52 -4.18
N GLU A 78 2.53 16.99 -3.47
CA GLU A 78 3.37 16.13 -2.64
C GLU A 78 2.57 15.50 -1.51
N ILE A 79 1.69 16.25 -0.84
CA ILE A 79 0.79 15.73 0.21
C ILE A 79 -0.10 14.61 -0.35
N ALA A 80 -0.72 14.82 -1.52
CA ALA A 80 -1.55 13.80 -2.17
C ALA A 80 -0.73 12.56 -2.53
N ASN A 81 0.47 12.73 -3.08
CA ASN A 81 1.37 11.63 -3.44
C ASN A 81 1.90 10.86 -2.22
N LEU A 82 2.21 11.55 -1.12
CA LEU A 82 2.61 10.91 0.14
C LEU A 82 1.49 9.98 0.64
N TYR A 83 0.25 10.45 0.67
CA TYR A 83 -0.87 9.62 1.08
C TYR A 83 -1.07 8.42 0.15
N LYS A 84 -1.00 8.60 -1.17
CA LYS A 84 -1.09 7.49 -2.15
C LYS A 84 -0.05 6.41 -1.88
N ARG A 85 1.21 6.78 -1.61
CA ARG A 85 2.28 5.83 -1.28
C ARG A 85 2.02 5.10 0.03
N CYS A 86 1.59 5.81 1.08
CA CYS A 86 1.20 5.19 2.35
C CYS A 86 0.04 4.20 2.17
N TRP A 87 -0.95 4.56 1.35
CA TRP A 87 -2.09 3.70 1.06
C TRP A 87 -1.69 2.41 0.33
N GLN A 88 -0.72 2.46 -0.57
CA GLN A 88 -0.17 1.26 -1.23
C GLN A 88 0.42 0.28 -0.21
N ILE A 89 1.08 0.77 0.83
CA ILE A 89 1.60 -0.07 1.92
C ILE A 89 0.45 -0.72 2.70
N GLU A 90 -0.63 0.01 2.98
CA GLU A 90 -1.81 -0.55 3.65
C GLU A 90 -2.48 -1.64 2.81
N ILE A 91 -2.65 -1.41 1.50
CA ILE A 91 -3.17 -2.42 0.56
C ILE A 91 -2.27 -3.66 0.55
N PHE A 92 -0.96 -3.49 0.53
CA PHE A 92 0.00 -4.59 0.57
C PHE A 92 -0.15 -5.43 1.85
N PHE A 93 -0.19 -4.81 3.02
CA PHE A 93 -0.40 -5.54 4.28
C PHE A 93 -1.78 -6.17 4.38
N LYS A 94 -2.81 -5.53 3.86
CA LYS A 94 -4.16 -6.12 3.75
C LYS A 94 -4.13 -7.38 2.91
N TRP A 95 -3.47 -7.32 1.76
CA TRP A 95 -3.31 -8.47 0.85
C TRP A 95 -2.55 -9.62 1.54
N ILE A 96 -1.40 -9.34 2.16
CA ILE A 96 -0.62 -10.31 2.93
C ILE A 96 -1.50 -10.99 4.01
N LYS A 97 -2.22 -10.17 4.78
CA LYS A 97 -3.11 -10.67 5.83
C LYS A 97 -4.21 -11.59 5.31
N GLN A 98 -4.73 -11.30 4.12
CA GLN A 98 -5.80 -12.09 3.51
C GLN A 98 -5.29 -13.39 2.88
N ASN A 99 -4.13 -13.37 2.24
CA ASN A 99 -3.66 -14.45 1.38
C ASN A 99 -2.57 -15.33 2.00
N LEU A 100 -1.81 -14.85 3.00
CA LEU A 100 -0.71 -15.59 3.62
C LEU A 100 -1.01 -16.12 5.03
N SER A 101 -2.30 -16.27 5.35
CA SER A 101 -2.75 -16.92 6.61
C SER A 101 -2.21 -16.31 7.91
N ILE A 102 -1.83 -15.00 7.90
CA ILE A 102 -1.38 -14.29 9.11
C ILE A 102 -2.53 -14.07 10.12
N LYS A 103 -3.75 -14.40 9.75
CA LYS A 103 -4.93 -14.26 10.63
C LYS A 103 -4.84 -15.12 11.92
N LYS A 104 -4.09 -16.22 11.90
CA LYS A 104 -3.81 -17.06 13.06
C LYS A 104 -2.33 -17.01 13.36
N LEU A 105 -1.94 -16.23 14.36
CA LEU A 105 -0.59 -16.21 14.85
C LEU A 105 -0.29 -17.51 15.61
N TRP A 106 0.81 -18.16 15.27
CA TRP A 106 1.24 -19.41 15.90
C TRP A 106 1.88 -19.19 17.28
N GLY A 107 2.10 -17.92 17.65
CA GLY A 107 2.62 -17.52 18.94
C GLY A 107 2.22 -16.10 19.30
N HIS A 108 2.05 -15.82 20.59
CA HIS A 108 1.58 -14.52 21.09
C HIS A 108 2.72 -13.60 21.57
N SER A 109 3.96 -14.09 21.59
CA SER A 109 5.09 -13.23 21.95
C SER A 109 5.38 -12.19 20.86
N LYS A 110 5.89 -11.01 21.27
CA LYS A 110 6.28 -9.96 20.31
C LYS A 110 7.23 -10.48 19.25
N ASN A 111 8.13 -11.41 19.59
CA ASN A 111 9.10 -11.99 18.67
C ASN A 111 8.44 -12.94 17.67
N ALA A 112 7.53 -13.80 18.14
CA ALA A 112 6.76 -14.69 17.26
C ALA A 112 5.93 -13.93 16.22
N VAL A 113 5.29 -12.82 16.64
CA VAL A 113 4.54 -11.94 15.73
C VAL A 113 5.45 -11.33 14.67
N LYS A 114 6.62 -10.81 15.07
CA LYS A 114 7.60 -10.24 14.13
C LYS A 114 8.09 -11.29 13.11
N ILE A 115 8.46 -12.48 13.59
CA ILE A 115 8.90 -13.58 12.72
C ILE A 115 7.81 -13.93 11.71
N HIS A 116 6.55 -14.04 12.14
CA HIS A 116 5.42 -14.36 11.25
C HIS A 116 5.25 -13.32 10.13
N ILE A 117 5.34 -12.04 10.49
CA ILE A 117 5.26 -10.95 9.51
C ILE A 117 6.42 -11.02 8.51
N TRP A 118 7.65 -11.23 8.99
CA TRP A 118 8.82 -11.35 8.12
C TRP A 118 8.75 -12.55 7.19
N VAL A 119 8.33 -13.71 7.70
CA VAL A 119 8.13 -14.91 6.87
C VAL A 119 7.11 -14.65 5.75
N ALA A 120 6.01 -13.97 6.05
CA ALA A 120 5.00 -13.64 5.05
C ALA A 120 5.54 -12.66 3.98
N ILE A 121 6.29 -11.64 4.39
CA ILE A 121 6.93 -10.70 3.45
C ILE A 121 7.94 -11.44 2.55
N ILE A 122 8.78 -12.29 3.12
CA ILE A 122 9.77 -13.08 2.38
C ILE A 122 9.06 -14.01 1.38
N THR A 123 8.01 -14.71 1.82
CA THR A 123 7.21 -15.58 0.94
C THR A 123 6.64 -14.81 -0.24
N TYR A 124 6.06 -13.63 0.01
CA TYR A 124 5.56 -12.76 -1.04
C TYR A 124 6.66 -12.38 -2.04
N LEU A 125 7.82 -11.94 -1.53
CA LEU A 125 8.94 -11.51 -2.38
C LEU A 125 9.49 -12.66 -3.23
N ILE A 126 9.64 -13.86 -2.67
CA ILE A 126 10.07 -15.04 -3.41
C ILE A 126 9.10 -15.36 -4.54
N VAL A 127 7.80 -15.37 -4.25
CA VAL A 127 6.77 -15.66 -5.26
C VAL A 127 6.72 -14.58 -6.34
N ALA A 128 6.82 -13.30 -5.95
CA ALA A 128 6.90 -12.20 -6.90
C ALA A 128 8.13 -12.29 -7.81
N TYR A 129 9.27 -12.67 -7.25
CA TYR A 129 10.51 -12.90 -7.99
C TYR A 129 10.37 -14.08 -8.99
N ILE A 130 9.82 -15.21 -8.54
CA ILE A 130 9.56 -16.37 -9.41
C ILE A 130 8.60 -15.98 -10.54
N LYS A 131 7.51 -15.27 -10.24
CA LYS A 131 6.58 -14.76 -11.25
C LYS A 131 7.30 -13.92 -12.31
N ASN A 132 8.17 -13.01 -11.87
CA ASN A 132 8.90 -12.11 -12.77
C ASN A 132 9.87 -12.88 -13.70
N ILE A 133 10.66 -13.80 -13.15
CA ILE A 133 11.60 -14.61 -13.93
C ILE A 133 10.87 -15.54 -14.91
N SER A 134 9.80 -16.20 -14.45
CA SER A 134 9.04 -17.13 -15.29
C SER A 134 8.14 -16.42 -16.29
N LYS A 135 8.05 -15.08 -16.26
CA LYS A 135 7.13 -14.27 -17.08
C LYS A 135 5.69 -14.82 -17.02
N SER A 136 5.30 -15.36 -15.86
CA SER A 136 4.01 -16.00 -15.68
C SER A 136 2.86 -15.00 -15.71
N GLU A 137 1.80 -15.30 -16.43
CA GLU A 137 0.55 -14.54 -16.45
C GLU A 137 -0.30 -14.78 -15.19
N LEU A 138 0.03 -15.79 -14.38
CA LEU A 138 -0.67 -16.10 -13.14
C LEU A 138 -0.49 -14.98 -12.12
N THR A 139 -1.52 -14.75 -11.33
CA THR A 139 -1.44 -13.83 -10.17
C THR A 139 -0.56 -14.44 -9.07
N ILE A 140 0.02 -13.60 -8.22
CA ILE A 140 0.80 -14.05 -7.05
C ILE A 140 -0.02 -15.02 -6.18
N TYR A 141 -1.31 -14.75 -6.02
CA TYR A 141 -2.21 -15.63 -5.28
C TYR A 141 -2.31 -17.04 -5.90
N GLN A 142 -2.51 -17.12 -7.21
CA GLN A 142 -2.58 -18.41 -7.92
C GLN A 142 -1.28 -19.22 -7.80
N ILE A 143 -0.14 -18.54 -7.86
CA ILE A 143 1.17 -19.20 -7.68
C ILE A 143 1.31 -19.73 -6.26
N ILE A 144 0.87 -18.97 -5.25
CA ILE A 144 0.87 -19.43 -3.84
C ILE A 144 -0.03 -20.64 -3.65
N GLU A 145 -1.23 -20.66 -4.26
CA GLU A 145 -2.12 -21.82 -4.19
C GLU A 145 -1.51 -23.06 -4.86
N ILE A 146 -0.83 -22.90 -6.00
CA ILE A 146 -0.08 -23.98 -6.63
C ILE A 146 0.99 -24.51 -5.67
N PHE A 147 1.75 -23.64 -5.00
CA PHE A 147 2.74 -24.07 -4.02
C PHE A 147 2.13 -24.80 -2.85
N ARG A 148 0.98 -24.36 -2.32
CA ARG A 148 0.30 -25.02 -1.22
C ARG A 148 -0.08 -26.47 -1.54
N ILE A 149 -0.49 -26.74 -2.79
CA ILE A 149 -0.94 -28.06 -3.24
C ILE A 149 0.26 -28.93 -3.59
N SER A 150 1.27 -28.37 -4.24
CA SER A 150 2.37 -29.11 -4.87
C SER A 150 3.68 -29.07 -4.09
N LEU A 151 3.73 -28.44 -2.90
CA LEU A 151 4.97 -28.28 -2.13
C LEU A 151 5.66 -29.64 -1.79
N PHE A 152 4.89 -30.70 -1.66
CA PHE A 152 5.37 -32.04 -1.37
C PHE A 152 5.43 -32.94 -2.62
N ASP A 153 4.97 -32.45 -3.77
CA ASP A 153 5.07 -33.18 -5.03
C ASP A 153 6.48 -32.99 -5.62
N LYS A 154 7.11 -34.09 -6.03
CA LYS A 154 8.41 -34.07 -6.72
C LYS A 154 8.34 -33.51 -8.15
N LYS A 155 7.25 -32.83 -8.52
CA LYS A 155 7.11 -32.21 -9.85
C LYS A 155 7.89 -30.92 -9.92
N LEU A 156 8.51 -30.68 -11.06
CA LEU A 156 9.20 -29.42 -11.32
C LEU A 156 8.17 -28.26 -11.27
N ILE A 157 8.29 -27.39 -10.29
CA ILE A 157 7.43 -26.20 -10.07
C ILE A 157 7.32 -25.35 -11.35
N LYS A 158 8.40 -25.29 -12.14
CA LYS A 158 8.45 -24.63 -13.45
C LYS A 158 7.31 -25.06 -14.38
N ASN A 159 7.00 -26.36 -14.44
CA ASN A 159 5.97 -26.91 -15.32
C ASN A 159 4.54 -26.57 -14.85
N LEU A 160 4.39 -26.17 -13.59
CA LEU A 160 3.11 -25.79 -13.02
C LEU A 160 2.80 -24.30 -13.17
N ILE A 161 3.84 -23.46 -13.28
CA ILE A 161 3.73 -22.01 -13.32
C ILE A 161 3.73 -21.47 -14.75
N VAL A 162 4.43 -22.13 -15.66
CA VAL A 162 4.47 -21.79 -17.08
C VAL A 162 3.41 -22.62 -17.80
N ARG A 163 2.31 -22.01 -18.22
CA ARG A 163 1.36 -22.65 -19.14
C ARG A 163 2.05 -22.86 -20.48
N ASP A 164 2.03 -24.10 -20.97
CA ASP A 164 2.55 -24.56 -22.25
C ASP A 164 2.08 -23.66 -23.43
N LYS A 165 2.81 -22.61 -23.73
CA LYS A 165 2.73 -21.98 -25.06
C LYS A 165 4.08 -21.74 -25.72
N ASP A 166 5.17 -21.83 -24.97
CA ASP A 166 6.51 -21.80 -25.57
C ASP A 166 7.46 -22.67 -24.74
N LYS A 167 7.90 -23.78 -25.33
CA LYS A 167 9.08 -24.50 -24.87
C LYS A 167 10.31 -23.61 -25.12
N ILE A 168 10.51 -22.62 -24.24
CA ILE A 168 11.77 -21.92 -24.16
C ILE A 168 12.68 -22.78 -23.29
N GLU A 169 13.70 -23.38 -23.89
CA GLU A 169 14.85 -23.95 -23.21
C GLU A 169 15.47 -22.86 -22.32
N ILE A 170 15.13 -22.89 -21.04
CA ILE A 170 15.84 -22.09 -20.06
C ILE A 170 16.95 -22.99 -19.54
N GLU A 171 18.20 -22.71 -19.96
CA GLU A 171 19.39 -23.25 -19.32
C GLU A 171 19.27 -23.06 -17.79
N GLN A 172 19.46 -24.15 -17.06
CA GLN A 172 19.42 -24.13 -15.60
C GLN A 172 20.57 -23.26 -15.08
N PRO A 173 20.32 -22.17 -14.37
CA PRO A 173 21.39 -21.61 -13.58
C PRO A 173 21.68 -22.59 -12.44
N ASN A 174 22.87 -23.16 -12.44
CA ASN A 174 23.40 -23.99 -11.36
C ASN A 174 23.39 -23.17 -10.08
N LEU A 175 22.44 -23.46 -9.18
CA LEU A 175 22.27 -22.76 -7.88
C LEU A 175 23.26 -23.26 -6.82
N PHE A 176 24.21 -24.13 -7.15
CA PHE A 176 25.15 -24.76 -6.23
C PHE A 176 26.61 -24.60 -6.61
N ASN A 177 26.99 -23.53 -7.29
CA ASN A 177 28.39 -23.13 -7.42
C ASN A 177 28.59 -21.81 -6.69
N LEU A 178 28.74 -21.88 -5.39
CA LEU A 178 29.46 -20.96 -4.51
C LEU A 178 30.44 -21.80 -3.70
#